data_b05ed528ccf90b12a70c2e7c4952a86e
#
_entry.id   b05ed528ccf90b12a70c2e7c4952a86e
#
_cell.length_a   1.000
_cell.length_b   1.000
_cell.length_c   1.000
_cell.angle_alpha   90.00
_cell.angle_beta   90.00
_cell.angle_gamma   90.00
#
_symmetry.space_group_name_H-M   'P 1'
#
loop_
_entity.id
_entity.type
_entity.pdbx_description
1 polymer ?
#
loop_
_entity_poly.entity_id
_entity_poly.type
_entity_poly.pdbx_seq_one_letter_code
_entity_poly.pdbx_strand_id
1 'polypeptide(L)'
;MRIILLAGFLAGVALAQGLIEPPPIIQLVRKPGTGGASLKPYANAQAQLNVVGMTSVTGLPETWLVEAHYSFASVEDLDQRMAAISPMRANSDASDPLQDDVLAPARTIMSLYRPNWSYRPDQAIRMFAHARYFQVSIFRIRPGMEAAFGELIRLRRATADVINLDRPDLAYQVISGAPSGTFVFLAPITSLRNFDDGRNPIPVFAEGLAVAKATDAKQIASDAEISREHLLFRVEPRISYVSNDFAEVEPEFWRAKK
;
A
#
# COMPACT_ATOMS: atom_id res chain seq x y z
N MET A 1 43.54 -36.08 -31.77
CA MET A 1 42.87 -35.98 -30.45
C MET A 1 42.11 -34.65 -30.44
N ARG A 2 40.81 -34.66 -30.74
CA ARG A 2 39.95 -33.47 -30.80
C ARG A 2 39.18 -33.37 -29.49
N ILE A 3 39.45 -32.31 -28.73
CA ILE A 3 38.76 -31.97 -27.50
C ILE A 3 37.52 -31.16 -27.88
N ILE A 4 36.33 -31.72 -27.66
CA ILE A 4 35.04 -31.04 -27.81
C ILE A 4 34.74 -30.40 -26.47
N LEU A 5 34.83 -29.07 -26.41
CA LEU A 5 34.37 -28.26 -25.26
C LEU A 5 32.85 -28.15 -25.36
N LEU A 6 32.14 -28.86 -24.49
CA LEU A 6 30.72 -28.69 -24.26
C LEU A 6 30.52 -27.45 -23.38
N ALA A 7 30.15 -26.33 -23.98
CA ALA A 7 29.68 -25.14 -23.24
C ALA A 7 28.24 -25.41 -22.79
N GLY A 8 28.08 -25.79 -21.52
CA GLY A 8 26.79 -25.89 -20.88
C GLY A 8 26.15 -24.49 -20.70
N PHE A 9 25.10 -24.22 -21.47
CA PHE A 9 24.23 -23.06 -21.24
C PHE A 9 23.40 -23.35 -19.97
N LEU A 10 23.82 -22.80 -18.83
CA LEU A 10 22.97 -22.64 -17.67
C LEU A 10 21.97 -21.52 -18.00
N ALA A 11 20.83 -21.87 -18.57
CA ALA A 11 19.67 -20.98 -18.57
C ALA A 11 19.23 -20.79 -17.11
N GLY A 12 19.67 -19.70 -16.50
CA GLY A 12 19.14 -19.25 -15.22
C GLY A 12 17.65 -18.99 -15.39
N VAL A 13 16.83 -19.79 -14.75
CA VAL A 13 15.41 -19.49 -14.58
C VAL A 13 15.36 -18.23 -13.71
N ALA A 14 15.16 -17.09 -14.32
CA ALA A 14 14.82 -15.88 -13.60
C ALA A 14 13.47 -16.14 -12.92
N LEU A 15 13.48 -16.41 -11.63
CA LEU A 15 12.27 -16.48 -10.84
C LEU A 15 11.64 -15.09 -10.90
N ALA A 16 10.41 -15.00 -11.38
CA ALA A 16 9.63 -13.78 -11.36
C ALA A 16 9.61 -13.26 -9.91
N GLN A 17 10.31 -12.17 -9.67
CA GLN A 17 10.39 -11.54 -8.37
C GLN A 17 9.46 -10.34 -8.44
N GLY A 18 8.36 -10.36 -7.69
CA GLY A 18 7.49 -9.20 -7.54
C GLY A 18 8.27 -7.92 -7.15
N LEU A 19 7.71 -7.07 -6.36
CA LEU A 19 8.47 -5.95 -5.81
C LEU A 19 9.58 -6.49 -4.89
N ILE A 20 10.83 -6.06 -5.14
CA ILE A 20 12.03 -6.54 -4.41
C ILE A 20 12.25 -5.68 -3.17
N GLU A 21 11.97 -4.38 -3.29
CA GLU A 21 12.18 -3.39 -2.23
C GLU A 21 10.92 -2.55 -2.03
N PRO A 22 10.65 -2.10 -0.78
CA PRO A 22 9.57 -1.16 -0.54
C PRO A 22 9.80 0.13 -1.34
N PRO A 23 8.80 0.60 -2.10
CA PRO A 23 8.94 1.85 -2.84
C PRO A 23 9.20 3.01 -1.87
N PRO A 24 10.23 3.84 -2.09
CA PRO A 24 10.53 4.98 -1.23
C PRO A 24 9.40 6.00 -1.19
N ILE A 25 8.58 6.04 -2.24
CA ILE A 25 7.43 6.92 -2.35
C ILE A 25 6.22 6.10 -2.79
N ILE A 26 5.09 6.31 -2.15
CA ILE A 26 3.80 5.87 -2.67
C ILE A 26 2.88 7.06 -2.87
N GLN A 27 2.07 6.97 -3.92
CA GLN A 27 0.94 7.84 -4.12
C GLN A 27 -0.34 7.04 -3.93
N LEU A 28 -1.22 7.53 -3.07
CA LEU A 28 -2.53 6.95 -2.81
C LEU A 28 -3.58 7.85 -3.46
N VAL A 29 -4.33 7.32 -4.41
CA VAL A 29 -5.49 8.00 -4.99
C VAL A 29 -6.74 7.39 -4.39
N ARG A 30 -7.46 8.16 -3.59
CA ARG A 30 -8.72 7.76 -2.94
C ARG A 30 -9.90 8.32 -3.73
N LYS A 31 -10.82 7.45 -4.11
CA LYS A 31 -12.06 7.82 -4.80
C LYS A 31 -13.25 7.31 -4.00
N PRO A 32 -14.27 8.12 -3.77
CA PRO A 32 -15.54 7.64 -3.21
C PRO A 32 -16.20 6.63 -4.16
N GLY A 33 -16.91 5.66 -3.57
CA GLY A 33 -17.58 4.59 -4.30
C GLY A 33 -16.66 3.42 -4.66
N THR A 34 -17.28 2.27 -4.93
CA THR A 34 -16.63 1.04 -5.38
C THR A 34 -16.80 0.80 -6.89
N GLY A 35 -17.42 1.74 -7.59
CA GLY A 35 -17.56 1.75 -9.05
C GLY A 35 -16.18 1.93 -9.69
N GLY A 36 -15.89 1.11 -10.71
CA GLY A 36 -14.58 0.98 -11.31
C GLY A 36 -13.90 2.30 -11.64
N ALA A 37 -12.74 2.52 -11.04
CA ALA A 37 -11.89 3.64 -11.42
C ALA A 37 -11.45 3.48 -12.87
N SER A 38 -11.63 4.51 -13.69
CA SER A 38 -11.07 4.49 -15.04
C SER A 38 -9.55 4.53 -14.95
N LEU A 39 -8.89 3.48 -15.45
CA LEU A 39 -7.42 3.41 -15.56
C LEU A 39 -6.89 3.98 -16.89
N LYS A 40 -7.74 4.66 -17.68
CA LYS A 40 -7.31 5.29 -18.93
C LYS A 40 -6.04 6.14 -18.79
N PRO A 41 -5.82 6.88 -17.68
CA PRO A 41 -4.57 7.61 -17.48
C PRO A 41 -3.33 6.73 -17.41
N TYR A 42 -3.49 5.45 -17.02
CA TYR A 42 -2.39 4.50 -16.88
C TYR A 42 -2.18 3.63 -18.12
N ALA A 43 -3.11 3.64 -19.07
CA ALA A 43 -3.02 2.82 -20.29
C ALA A 43 -1.76 3.12 -21.12
N ASN A 44 -1.20 4.32 -21.00
CA ASN A 44 0.02 4.77 -21.67
C ASN A 44 1.22 4.86 -20.70
N ALA A 45 1.06 4.42 -19.43
CA ALA A 45 2.16 4.41 -18.49
C ALA A 45 3.22 3.38 -18.94
N GLN A 46 4.48 3.77 -18.86
CA GLN A 46 5.58 2.86 -19.16
C GLN A 46 5.54 1.64 -18.23
N ALA A 47 5.99 0.50 -18.72
CA ALA A 47 5.90 -0.84 -18.10
C ALA A 47 6.54 -0.99 -16.70
N GLN A 48 7.07 0.08 -16.11
CA GLN A 48 7.75 0.07 -14.81
C GLN A 48 6.90 0.57 -13.63
N LEU A 49 5.70 1.10 -13.89
CA LEU A 49 4.83 1.58 -12.83
C LEU A 49 3.95 0.43 -12.32
N ASN A 50 3.97 0.21 -11.01
CA ASN A 50 3.03 -0.70 -10.35
C ASN A 50 1.94 0.11 -9.65
N VAL A 51 0.70 -0.09 -10.10
CA VAL A 51 -0.51 0.48 -9.51
C VAL A 51 -1.41 -0.66 -9.05
N VAL A 52 -1.58 -0.79 -7.76
CA VAL A 52 -2.51 -1.77 -7.16
C VAL A 52 -3.82 -1.07 -6.84
N GLY A 53 -4.88 -1.50 -7.52
CA GLY A 53 -6.24 -1.05 -7.27
C GLY A 53 -6.92 -1.92 -6.22
N MET A 54 -7.68 -1.29 -5.33
CA MET A 54 -8.39 -1.99 -4.27
C MET A 54 -9.70 -1.29 -3.90
N THR A 55 -10.68 -2.06 -3.45
CA THR A 55 -11.99 -1.58 -3.01
C THR A 55 -12.19 -1.87 -1.53
N SER A 56 -12.84 -0.96 -0.81
CA SER A 56 -13.11 -1.13 0.61
C SER A 56 -14.05 -2.32 0.86
N VAL A 57 -13.68 -3.14 1.86
CA VAL A 57 -14.53 -4.19 2.44
C VAL A 57 -15.21 -3.66 3.70
N THR A 58 -14.53 -2.79 4.44
CA THR A 58 -15.03 -2.14 5.64
C THR A 58 -14.90 -0.62 5.53
N GLY A 59 -15.71 0.10 6.30
CA GLY A 59 -15.76 1.56 6.28
C GLY A 59 -16.67 2.11 5.19
N LEU A 60 -16.39 3.32 4.72
CA LEU A 60 -17.12 3.93 3.62
C LEU A 60 -16.77 3.25 2.30
N PRO A 61 -17.72 3.16 1.34
CA PRO A 61 -17.41 2.66 0.01
C PRO A 61 -16.36 3.54 -0.66
N GLU A 62 -15.17 3.00 -0.88
CA GLU A 62 -14.04 3.70 -1.51
C GLU A 62 -13.28 2.77 -2.45
N THR A 63 -12.73 3.37 -3.50
CA THR A 63 -11.71 2.75 -4.37
C THR A 63 -10.39 3.47 -4.15
N TRP A 64 -9.34 2.70 -3.88
CA TRP A 64 -7.99 3.23 -3.73
C TRP A 64 -7.08 2.68 -4.82
N LEU A 65 -6.20 3.55 -5.34
CA LEU A 65 -5.08 3.15 -6.19
C LEU A 65 -3.81 3.45 -5.43
N VAL A 66 -2.98 2.44 -5.26
CA VAL A 66 -1.65 2.53 -4.63
C VAL A 66 -0.61 2.49 -5.73
N GLU A 67 0.04 3.61 -5.98
CA GLU A 67 1.08 3.75 -7.00
C GLU A 67 2.46 3.69 -6.34
N ALA A 68 3.32 2.80 -6.83
CA ALA A 68 4.68 2.64 -6.35
C ALA A 68 5.65 3.48 -7.17
N HIS A 69 6.42 4.36 -6.53
CA HIS A 69 7.43 5.20 -7.16
C HIS A 69 8.80 4.95 -6.54
N TYR A 70 9.79 4.67 -7.38
CA TYR A 70 11.16 4.37 -6.95
C TYR A 70 12.11 5.57 -7.03
N SER A 71 11.65 6.71 -7.56
CA SER A 71 12.41 7.95 -7.62
C SER A 71 11.46 9.17 -7.65
N PHE A 72 11.97 10.34 -7.29
CA PHE A 72 11.23 11.60 -7.45
C PHE A 72 11.04 11.97 -8.93
N ALA A 73 11.92 11.52 -9.84
CA ALA A 73 11.74 11.70 -11.27
C ALA A 73 10.45 11.02 -11.77
N SER A 74 10.09 9.87 -11.22
CA SER A 74 8.82 9.21 -11.57
C SER A 74 7.58 9.97 -11.08
N VAL A 75 7.73 10.81 -10.04
CA VAL A 75 6.68 11.72 -9.57
C VAL A 75 6.57 12.93 -10.49
N GLU A 76 7.70 13.45 -10.94
CA GLU A 76 7.76 14.54 -11.92
C GLU A 76 7.11 14.13 -13.25
N ASP A 77 7.39 12.92 -13.73
CA ASP A 77 6.71 12.33 -14.89
C ASP A 77 5.19 12.25 -14.71
N LEU A 78 4.74 12.01 -13.48
CA LEU A 78 3.33 12.02 -13.16
C LEU A 78 2.75 13.43 -13.27
N ASP A 79 3.43 14.45 -12.75
CA ASP A 79 2.99 15.84 -12.82
C ASP A 79 2.85 16.29 -14.28
N GLN A 80 3.83 15.96 -15.13
CA GLN A 80 3.78 16.22 -16.57
C GLN A 80 2.59 15.51 -17.24
N ARG A 81 2.30 14.26 -16.87
CA ARG A 81 1.12 13.52 -17.38
C ARG A 81 -0.19 14.14 -16.90
N MET A 82 -0.24 14.57 -15.65
CA MET A 82 -1.42 15.24 -15.10
C MET A 82 -1.64 16.61 -15.76
N ALA A 83 -0.58 17.35 -16.03
CA ALA A 83 -0.62 18.60 -16.78
C ALA A 83 -1.11 18.39 -18.23
N ALA A 84 -0.71 17.29 -18.87
CA ALA A 84 -1.19 16.94 -20.23
C ALA A 84 -2.68 16.53 -20.26
N ILE A 85 -3.22 16.01 -19.14
CA ILE A 85 -4.64 15.62 -19.01
C ILE A 85 -5.51 16.85 -18.66
N SER A 86 -4.94 17.85 -18.00
CA SER A 86 -5.65 19.06 -17.55
C SER A 86 -6.36 19.83 -18.68
N PRO A 87 -5.77 20.04 -19.87
CA PRO A 87 -6.44 20.68 -20.99
C PRO A 87 -7.64 19.91 -21.53
N MET A 88 -7.62 18.57 -21.43
CA MET A 88 -8.78 17.73 -21.83
C MET A 88 -9.97 17.93 -20.88
N ARG A 89 -9.73 18.27 -19.61
CA ARG A 89 -10.80 18.63 -18.67
C ARG A 89 -11.43 20.00 -18.99
N ALA A 90 -10.63 20.93 -19.50
CA ALA A 90 -11.11 22.26 -19.89
C ALA A 90 -11.89 22.26 -21.21
N ASN A 91 -11.66 21.26 -22.08
CA ASN A 91 -12.31 21.12 -23.39
C ASN A 91 -13.43 20.06 -23.41
N SER A 92 -13.71 19.37 -22.32
CA SER A 92 -14.97 18.61 -22.19
C SER A 92 -16.09 19.62 -21.96
N ASP A 93 -16.49 20.26 -23.04
CA ASP A 93 -17.66 21.11 -23.05
C ASP A 93 -18.85 20.36 -22.42
N ALA A 94 -19.42 21.03 -21.45
CA ALA A 94 -20.62 20.74 -20.76
C ALA A 94 -21.81 20.55 -21.72
N SER A 95 -21.98 19.36 -22.29
CA SER A 95 -23.16 19.06 -23.08
C SER A 95 -23.78 17.70 -22.82
N ASP A 96 -23.33 16.99 -21.77
CA ASP A 96 -24.08 15.84 -21.29
C ASP A 96 -24.39 15.96 -19.79
N PRO A 97 -25.58 16.56 -19.44
CA PRO A 97 -25.97 16.72 -18.03
C PRO A 97 -26.30 15.39 -17.34
N LEU A 98 -26.22 14.24 -18.02
CA LEU A 98 -26.43 12.91 -17.46
C LEU A 98 -25.12 12.16 -17.17
N GLN A 99 -23.96 12.69 -17.53
CA GLN A 99 -22.65 12.14 -17.18
C GLN A 99 -21.97 12.86 -16.03
N ASP A 100 -22.56 13.89 -15.49
CA ASP A 100 -22.25 14.45 -14.18
C ASP A 100 -22.84 13.55 -13.06
N ASP A 101 -22.49 12.27 -13.06
CA ASP A 101 -22.28 11.61 -11.80
C ASP A 101 -21.17 12.43 -11.13
N VAL A 102 -21.60 13.26 -10.18
CA VAL A 102 -20.77 14.11 -9.35
C VAL A 102 -19.79 13.17 -8.63
N LEU A 103 -18.75 12.78 -9.37
CA LEU A 103 -17.64 12.03 -8.82
C LEU A 103 -17.01 12.97 -7.82
N ALA A 104 -17.33 12.74 -6.55
CA ALA A 104 -16.66 13.44 -5.48
C ALA A 104 -15.15 13.41 -5.81
N PRO A 105 -14.46 14.55 -5.70
CA PRO A 105 -13.11 14.69 -6.23
C PRO A 105 -12.20 13.63 -5.62
N ALA A 106 -11.45 12.95 -6.48
CA ALA A 106 -10.44 12.02 -6.02
C ALA A 106 -9.43 12.78 -5.12
N ARG A 107 -9.09 12.18 -3.98
CA ARG A 107 -8.08 12.72 -3.09
C ARG A 107 -6.76 12.00 -3.33
N THR A 108 -5.72 12.75 -3.68
CA THR A 108 -4.37 12.21 -3.85
C THR A 108 -3.54 12.51 -2.60
N ILE A 109 -2.84 11.48 -2.11
CA ILE A 109 -1.99 11.55 -0.92
C ILE A 109 -0.60 11.05 -1.34
N MET A 110 0.44 11.81 -1.06
CA MET A 110 1.83 11.41 -1.29
C MET A 110 2.49 11.07 0.03
N SER A 111 3.23 9.98 0.08
CA SER A 111 3.80 9.45 1.32
C SER A 111 5.20 8.89 1.10
N LEU A 112 6.07 9.08 2.11
CA LEU A 112 7.44 8.58 2.15
C LEU A 112 7.55 7.34 3.03
N TYR A 113 8.30 6.35 2.57
CA TYR A 113 8.60 5.13 3.29
C TYR A 113 9.36 5.37 4.60
N ARG A 114 8.95 4.65 5.65
CA ARG A 114 9.55 4.70 6.99
C ARG A 114 10.03 3.31 7.41
N PRO A 115 11.25 2.89 7.03
CA PRO A 115 11.75 1.55 7.30
C PRO A 115 11.76 1.20 8.78
N ASN A 116 12.16 2.16 9.64
CA ASN A 116 12.23 1.96 11.08
C ASN A 116 10.86 1.76 11.77
N TRP A 117 9.76 2.05 11.06
CA TRP A 117 8.40 1.91 11.58
C TRP A 117 7.65 0.73 10.97
N SER A 118 8.19 0.16 9.89
CA SER A 118 7.65 -1.02 9.22
C SER A 118 7.97 -2.30 9.98
N TYR A 119 7.07 -3.26 9.96
CA TYR A 119 7.27 -4.57 10.57
C TYR A 119 7.56 -5.61 9.51
N ARG A 120 8.72 -6.29 9.60
CA ARG A 120 9.19 -7.30 8.62
C ARG A 120 9.04 -6.83 7.17
N PRO A 121 9.62 -5.66 6.80
CA PRO A 121 9.35 -5.02 5.51
C PRO A 121 9.70 -5.90 4.30
N ASP A 122 10.76 -6.71 4.40
CA ASP A 122 11.15 -7.63 3.33
C ASP A 122 10.12 -8.74 3.10
N GLN A 123 9.43 -9.17 4.15
CA GLN A 123 8.31 -10.11 4.05
C GLN A 123 7.08 -9.39 3.49
N ALA A 124 6.77 -8.19 4.00
CA ALA A 124 5.64 -7.40 3.54
C ALA A 124 5.71 -7.17 2.03
N ILE A 125 6.84 -6.71 1.51
CA ILE A 125 6.96 -6.38 0.08
C ILE A 125 6.84 -7.62 -0.82
N ARG A 126 7.41 -8.75 -0.40
CA ARG A 126 7.23 -10.01 -1.14
C ARG A 126 5.78 -10.49 -1.18
N MET A 127 5.01 -10.19 -0.13
CA MET A 127 3.60 -10.56 -0.06
C MET A 127 2.70 -9.68 -0.93
N PHE A 128 3.16 -8.51 -1.40
CA PHE A 128 2.31 -7.60 -2.19
C PHE A 128 1.73 -8.26 -3.45
N ALA A 129 2.55 -9.00 -4.20
CA ALA A 129 2.09 -9.70 -5.40
C ALA A 129 1.12 -10.87 -5.11
N HIS A 130 1.16 -11.39 -3.88
CA HIS A 130 0.26 -12.47 -3.41
C HIS A 130 -0.96 -11.94 -2.66
N ALA A 131 -1.04 -10.63 -2.41
CA ALA A 131 -2.09 -10.04 -1.60
C ALA A 131 -3.46 -10.18 -2.28
N ARG A 132 -4.45 -10.61 -1.50
CA ARG A 132 -5.87 -10.58 -1.87
C ARG A 132 -6.58 -9.43 -1.17
N TYR A 133 -6.01 -9.00 -0.05
CA TYR A 133 -6.50 -7.92 0.76
C TYR A 133 -5.35 -7.08 1.29
N PHE A 134 -5.66 -5.85 1.67
CA PHE A 134 -4.79 -5.01 2.48
C PHE A 134 -5.55 -4.56 3.72
N GLN A 135 -4.94 -4.77 4.88
CA GLN A 135 -5.32 -4.02 6.06
C GLN A 135 -4.56 -2.69 6.02
N VAL A 136 -5.30 -1.60 5.97
CA VAL A 136 -4.75 -0.25 5.97
C VAL A 136 -5.03 0.39 7.31
N SER A 137 -3.98 0.83 8.00
CA SER A 137 -4.11 1.59 9.25
C SER A 137 -3.66 3.02 9.00
N ILE A 138 -4.52 3.97 9.29
CA ILE A 138 -4.23 5.40 9.17
C ILE A 138 -4.18 5.98 10.57
N PHE A 139 -3.03 6.55 10.94
CA PHE A 139 -2.85 7.26 12.20
C PHE A 139 -2.69 8.74 11.91
N ARG A 140 -3.38 9.57 12.68
CA ARG A 140 -3.11 10.98 12.74
C ARG A 140 -2.62 11.31 14.13
N ILE A 141 -1.42 11.88 14.23
CA ILE A 141 -0.78 12.19 15.50
C ILE A 141 -0.73 13.70 15.72
N ARG A 142 -0.61 14.09 16.98
CA ARG A 142 -0.45 15.49 17.36
C ARG A 142 0.90 16.00 16.87
N PRO A 143 0.98 17.25 16.37
CA PRO A 143 2.25 17.88 16.01
C PRO A 143 3.23 17.86 17.19
N GLY A 144 4.49 17.47 16.91
CA GLY A 144 5.53 17.36 17.93
C GLY A 144 5.56 16.05 18.72
N MET A 145 4.61 15.13 18.46
CA MET A 145 4.56 13.81 19.12
C MET A 145 5.13 12.67 18.27
N GLU A 146 5.85 12.98 17.20
CA GLU A 146 6.41 11.99 16.28
C GLU A 146 7.37 11.03 16.98
N ALA A 147 8.20 11.55 17.90
CA ALA A 147 9.14 10.72 18.67
C ALA A 147 8.40 9.74 19.60
N ALA A 148 7.38 10.22 20.30
CA ALA A 148 6.56 9.40 21.19
C ALA A 148 5.79 8.33 20.39
N PHE A 149 5.22 8.70 19.25
CA PHE A 149 4.55 7.74 18.36
C PHE A 149 5.55 6.71 17.80
N GLY A 150 6.77 7.12 17.44
CA GLY A 150 7.85 6.21 17.04
C GLY A 150 8.18 5.18 18.13
N GLU A 151 8.21 5.60 19.40
CA GLU A 151 8.38 4.69 20.54
C GLU A 151 7.21 3.71 20.66
N LEU A 152 5.98 4.18 20.49
CA LEU A 152 4.79 3.30 20.48
C LEU A 152 4.90 2.24 19.37
N ILE A 153 5.32 2.61 18.16
CA ILE A 153 5.53 1.68 17.06
C ILE A 153 6.64 0.68 17.38
N ARG A 154 7.73 1.12 18.00
CA ARG A 154 8.82 0.25 18.45
C ARG A 154 8.32 -0.80 19.46
N LEU A 155 7.54 -0.39 20.44
CA LEU A 155 6.92 -1.29 21.43
C LEU A 155 5.97 -2.30 20.75
N ARG A 156 5.16 -1.84 19.81
CA ARG A 156 4.26 -2.70 19.03
C ARG A 156 5.02 -3.76 18.24
N ARG A 157 6.13 -3.37 17.57
CA ARG A 157 6.99 -4.32 16.82
C ARG A 157 7.62 -5.35 17.75
N ALA A 158 8.17 -4.92 18.88
CA ALA A 158 8.77 -5.84 19.87
C ALA A 158 7.75 -6.85 20.38
N THR A 159 6.51 -6.41 20.61
CA THR A 159 5.42 -7.32 21.00
C THR A 159 5.07 -8.30 19.88
N ALA A 160 4.97 -7.81 18.64
CA ALA A 160 4.68 -8.63 17.47
C ALA A 160 5.77 -9.72 17.27
N ASP A 161 7.04 -9.40 17.53
CA ASP A 161 8.14 -10.36 17.46
C ASP A 161 8.03 -11.43 18.54
N VAL A 162 7.69 -11.06 19.78
CA VAL A 162 7.52 -12.03 20.90
C VAL A 162 6.48 -13.08 20.59
N ILE A 163 5.37 -12.69 19.99
CA ILE A 163 4.28 -13.63 19.65
C ILE A 163 4.41 -14.21 18.25
N ASN A 164 5.51 -13.88 17.55
CA ASN A 164 5.73 -14.26 16.16
C ASN A 164 4.52 -13.94 15.26
N LEU A 165 4.03 -12.69 15.34
CA LEU A 165 2.88 -12.25 14.56
C LEU A 165 3.20 -12.29 13.07
N ASP A 166 2.41 -13.05 12.30
CA ASP A 166 2.54 -13.14 10.84
C ASP A 166 1.67 -12.08 10.15
N ARG A 167 1.94 -10.81 10.43
CA ARG A 167 1.29 -9.65 9.82
C ARG A 167 2.32 -8.56 9.54
N PRO A 168 3.19 -8.78 8.54
CA PRO A 168 4.17 -7.78 8.14
C PRO A 168 3.46 -6.56 7.57
N ASP A 169 4.04 -5.37 7.77
CA ASP A 169 3.50 -4.12 7.24
C ASP A 169 4.59 -3.18 6.74
N LEU A 170 4.19 -2.25 5.86
CA LEU A 170 4.99 -1.14 5.39
C LEU A 170 4.40 0.16 5.92
N ALA A 171 5.23 0.97 6.57
CA ALA A 171 4.87 2.25 7.14
C ALA A 171 5.27 3.40 6.21
N TYR A 172 4.36 4.35 6.01
CA TYR A 172 4.56 5.54 5.20
C TYR A 172 4.13 6.79 5.96
N GLN A 173 4.93 7.84 5.87
CA GLN A 173 4.58 9.16 6.39
C GLN A 173 4.00 10.02 5.26
N VAL A 174 2.83 10.54 5.45
CA VAL A 174 2.20 11.46 4.50
C VAL A 174 2.95 12.80 4.51
N ILE A 175 3.33 13.25 3.31
CA ILE A 175 4.00 14.54 3.08
C ILE A 175 3.09 15.54 2.38
N SER A 176 2.04 15.07 1.68
CA SER A 176 1.08 15.94 0.97
C SER A 176 -0.28 15.24 0.85
N GLY A 177 -1.34 16.02 0.72
CA GLY A 177 -2.69 15.51 0.46
C GLY A 177 -3.48 15.05 1.69
N ALA A 178 -2.91 15.08 2.90
CA ALA A 178 -3.61 14.81 4.16
C ALA A 178 -3.10 15.77 5.27
N PRO A 179 -3.80 15.84 6.42
CA PRO A 179 -3.35 16.66 7.55
C PRO A 179 -1.94 16.24 8.00
N SER A 180 -1.16 17.22 8.47
CA SER A 180 0.16 16.95 9.05
C SER A 180 0.09 15.92 10.17
N GLY A 181 1.15 15.11 10.32
CA GLY A 181 1.19 14.03 11.29
C GLY A 181 0.38 12.80 10.89
N THR A 182 0.03 12.65 9.61
CA THR A 182 -0.64 11.44 9.12
C THR A 182 0.37 10.37 8.70
N PHE A 183 0.12 9.13 9.12
CA PHE A 183 0.89 7.94 8.76
C PHE A 183 -0.05 6.85 8.24
N VAL A 184 0.41 6.13 7.22
CA VAL A 184 -0.32 5.03 6.60
C VAL A 184 0.51 3.75 6.72
N PHE A 185 -0.10 2.69 7.22
CA PHE A 185 0.50 1.36 7.28
C PHE A 185 -0.26 0.44 6.35
N LEU A 186 0.46 -0.27 5.49
CA LEU A 186 -0.08 -1.21 4.52
C LEU A 186 0.36 -2.62 4.90
N ALA A 187 -0.57 -3.45 5.36
CA ALA A 187 -0.34 -4.86 5.67
C ALA A 187 -0.98 -5.74 4.59
N PRO A 188 -0.21 -6.41 3.73
CA PRO A 188 -0.73 -7.35 2.75
C PRO A 188 -1.26 -8.62 3.42
N ILE A 189 -2.39 -9.12 2.95
CA ILE A 189 -3.06 -10.30 3.48
C ILE A 189 -3.43 -11.20 2.31
N THR A 190 -3.00 -12.46 2.37
CA THR A 190 -3.25 -13.45 1.31
C THR A 190 -4.63 -14.10 1.44
N SER A 191 -5.17 -14.17 2.66
CA SER A 191 -6.48 -14.77 2.94
C SER A 191 -7.09 -14.17 4.20
N LEU A 192 -8.42 -14.03 4.24
CA LEU A 192 -9.14 -13.62 5.45
C LEU A 192 -9.06 -14.65 6.58
N ARG A 193 -8.67 -15.89 6.30
CA ARG A 193 -8.36 -16.89 7.33
C ARG A 193 -7.31 -16.40 8.34
N ASN A 194 -6.44 -15.48 7.94
CA ASN A 194 -5.46 -14.87 8.85
C ASN A 194 -6.13 -14.13 10.03
N PHE A 195 -7.43 -13.83 9.95
CA PHE A 195 -8.21 -13.27 11.06
C PHE A 195 -8.85 -14.34 11.95
N ASP A 196 -9.08 -15.56 11.41
CA ASP A 196 -9.75 -16.66 12.12
C ASP A 196 -8.83 -17.36 13.14
N ASP A 197 -7.51 -17.21 13.00
CA ASP A 197 -6.52 -17.85 13.89
C ASP A 197 -6.54 -17.33 15.34
N GLY A 198 -7.61 -16.65 15.73
CA GLY A 198 -7.90 -16.23 17.11
C GLY A 198 -6.88 -15.22 17.71
N ARG A 199 -5.90 -14.82 16.91
CA ARG A 199 -4.85 -13.89 17.32
C ARG A 199 -5.34 -12.46 17.18
N ASN A 200 -6.28 -12.12 18.07
CA ASN A 200 -6.74 -10.74 18.16
C ASN A 200 -5.56 -9.82 18.53
N PRO A 201 -5.26 -8.77 17.73
CA PRO A 201 -4.15 -7.86 18.03
C PRO A 201 -4.31 -7.09 19.35
N ILE A 202 -5.50 -7.05 19.95
CA ILE A 202 -5.73 -6.34 21.22
C ILE A 202 -5.12 -7.08 22.42
N PRO A 203 -5.25 -8.41 22.59
CA PRO A 203 -4.53 -9.15 23.62
C PRO A 203 -3.01 -9.11 23.46
N VAL A 204 -2.51 -8.96 22.25
CA VAL A 204 -1.09 -8.94 21.92
C VAL A 204 -0.30 -7.91 22.73
N PHE A 205 -0.89 -6.72 22.96
CA PHE A 205 -0.25 -5.72 23.81
C PHE A 205 -0.25 -6.12 25.29
N ALA A 206 -1.20 -6.93 25.73
CA ALA A 206 -1.32 -7.35 27.13
C ALA A 206 -0.46 -8.58 27.46
N GLU A 207 -0.32 -9.51 26.52
CA GLU A 207 0.38 -10.79 26.78
C GLU A 207 1.88 -10.73 26.50
N GLY A 208 2.31 -9.93 25.53
CA GLY A 208 3.72 -9.82 25.11
C GLY A 208 4.53 -8.74 25.83
N LEU A 209 3.87 -7.78 26.49
CA LEU A 209 4.51 -6.72 27.27
C LEU A 209 4.30 -6.94 28.76
N ALA A 210 5.35 -6.75 29.57
CA ALA A 210 5.14 -6.56 31.00
C ALA A 210 4.10 -5.46 31.22
N VAL A 211 3.21 -5.67 32.22
CA VAL A 211 2.04 -4.80 32.47
C VAL A 211 2.40 -3.30 32.50
N ALA A 212 3.58 -2.95 33.04
CA ALA A 212 4.08 -1.58 33.04
C ALA A 212 4.24 -1.01 31.61
N LYS A 213 4.88 -1.76 30.69
CA LYS A 213 5.06 -1.32 29.31
C LYS A 213 3.74 -1.22 28.53
N ALA A 214 2.77 -2.05 28.84
CA ALA A 214 1.42 -1.97 28.26
C ALA A 214 0.71 -0.68 28.72
N THR A 215 0.91 -0.26 29.97
CA THR A 215 0.37 1.00 30.50
C THR A 215 1.03 2.19 29.82
N ASP A 216 2.36 2.19 29.69
CA ASP A 216 3.10 3.24 29.00
C ASP A 216 2.65 3.36 27.53
N ALA A 217 2.48 2.24 26.83
CA ALA A 217 2.01 2.23 25.44
C ALA A 217 0.60 2.84 25.31
N LYS A 218 -0.31 2.56 26.24
CA LYS A 218 -1.66 3.16 26.25
C LYS A 218 -1.60 4.66 26.51
N GLN A 219 -0.77 5.10 27.44
CA GLN A 219 -0.59 6.52 27.73
C GLN A 219 -0.01 7.25 26.52
N ILE A 220 1.08 6.73 25.91
CA ILE A 220 1.67 7.32 24.71
C ILE A 220 0.64 7.40 23.58
N ALA A 221 -0.15 6.34 23.36
CA ALA A 221 -1.19 6.35 22.33
C ALA A 221 -2.24 7.42 22.61
N SER A 222 -2.72 7.54 23.86
CA SER A 222 -3.69 8.56 24.26
C SER A 222 -3.18 9.98 24.06
N ASP A 223 -1.91 10.21 24.35
CA ASP A 223 -1.31 11.53 24.26
C ASP A 223 -0.94 11.90 22.82
N ALA A 224 -0.44 10.94 22.05
CA ALA A 224 0.08 11.17 20.72
C ALA A 224 -1.01 11.13 19.63
N GLU A 225 -1.98 10.22 19.71
CA GLU A 225 -2.94 10.00 18.64
C GLU A 225 -4.10 11.01 18.69
N ILE A 226 -4.45 11.57 17.54
CA ILE A 226 -5.67 12.36 17.33
C ILE A 226 -6.78 11.43 16.84
N SER A 227 -6.45 10.57 15.87
CA SER A 227 -7.38 9.60 15.31
C SER A 227 -6.64 8.38 14.79
N ARG A 228 -7.35 7.26 14.74
CA ARG A 228 -6.90 6.00 14.18
C ARG A 228 -8.03 5.39 13.37
N GLU A 229 -7.72 4.95 12.16
CA GLU A 229 -8.63 4.20 11.31
C GLU A 229 -7.98 2.85 10.96
N HIS A 230 -8.78 1.79 10.96
CA HIS A 230 -8.38 0.47 10.46
C HIS A 230 -9.38 0.05 9.39
N LEU A 231 -8.90 -0.07 8.18
CA LEU A 231 -9.71 -0.36 6.99
C LEU A 231 -9.24 -1.67 6.37
N LEU A 232 -10.17 -2.44 5.84
CA LEU A 232 -9.89 -3.63 5.05
C LEU A 232 -10.29 -3.36 3.60
N PHE A 233 -9.35 -3.59 2.69
CA PHE A 233 -9.55 -3.47 1.25
C PHE A 233 -9.34 -4.81 0.58
N ARG A 234 -10.11 -5.07 -0.48
CA ARG A 234 -9.90 -6.18 -1.40
C ARG A 234 -9.13 -5.70 -2.61
N VAL A 235 -8.11 -6.45 -3.00
CA VAL A 235 -7.34 -6.19 -4.23
C VAL A 235 -8.18 -6.51 -5.44
N GLU A 236 -8.19 -5.58 -6.40
CA GLU A 236 -8.98 -5.68 -7.64
C GLU A 236 -8.05 -5.66 -8.86
N PRO A 237 -7.69 -6.81 -9.43
CA PRO A 237 -6.82 -6.87 -10.61
C PRO A 237 -7.36 -6.08 -11.81
N ARG A 238 -8.69 -5.97 -11.93
CA ARG A 238 -9.34 -5.26 -13.05
C ARG A 238 -9.10 -3.75 -13.06
N ILE A 239 -8.79 -3.20 -11.89
CA ILE A 239 -8.46 -1.78 -11.71
C ILE A 239 -7.01 -1.60 -11.27
N SER A 240 -6.18 -2.63 -11.44
CA SER A 240 -4.74 -2.61 -11.19
C SER A 240 -3.98 -2.53 -12.50
N TYR A 241 -2.82 -1.87 -12.45
CA TYR A 241 -1.87 -1.81 -13.55
C TYR A 241 -0.50 -2.18 -12.99
N VAL A 242 -0.05 -3.40 -13.27
CA VAL A 242 1.18 -3.95 -12.69
C VAL A 242 2.14 -4.39 -13.79
N SER A 243 3.44 -4.34 -13.52
CA SER A 243 4.48 -4.81 -14.42
C SER A 243 4.34 -6.31 -14.71
N ASN A 244 4.95 -6.76 -15.80
CA ASN A 244 4.95 -8.18 -16.15
C ASN A 244 5.58 -9.02 -15.03
N ASP A 245 6.72 -8.59 -14.48
CA ASP A 245 7.42 -9.32 -13.41
C ASP A 245 6.54 -9.46 -12.15
N PHE A 246 5.79 -8.42 -11.82
CA PHE A 246 4.84 -8.44 -10.72
C PHE A 246 3.68 -9.42 -11.01
N ALA A 247 3.14 -9.37 -12.23
CA ALA A 247 2.02 -10.24 -12.63
C ALA A 247 2.42 -11.71 -12.78
N GLU A 248 3.68 -12.01 -13.09
CA GLU A 248 4.18 -13.38 -13.25
C GLU A 248 4.29 -14.14 -11.93
N VAL A 249 4.27 -13.45 -10.80
CA VAL A 249 4.21 -14.09 -9.49
C VAL A 249 2.91 -14.89 -9.31
N GLU A 250 1.78 -14.36 -9.77
CA GLU A 250 0.46 -15.03 -9.79
C GLU A 250 -0.34 -14.67 -11.05
N PRO A 251 0.01 -15.25 -12.21
CA PRO A 251 -0.58 -14.86 -13.49
C PRO A 251 -2.10 -15.06 -13.57
N GLU A 252 -2.63 -16.09 -12.94
CA GLU A 252 -4.07 -16.38 -12.93
C GLU A 252 -4.86 -15.31 -12.22
N PHE A 253 -4.28 -14.68 -11.20
CA PHE A 253 -4.92 -13.60 -10.48
C PHE A 253 -4.76 -12.26 -11.21
N TRP A 254 -3.53 -11.89 -11.56
CA TRP A 254 -3.26 -10.56 -12.12
C TRP A 254 -3.67 -10.41 -13.59
N ARG A 255 -3.63 -11.51 -14.36
CA ARG A 255 -4.04 -11.54 -15.78
C ARG A 255 -5.44 -12.12 -15.99
N ALA A 256 -6.22 -12.32 -14.92
CA ALA A 256 -7.62 -12.73 -15.04
C ALA A 256 -8.34 -11.80 -16.04
N LYS A 257 -8.96 -12.39 -17.06
CA LYS A 257 -9.54 -11.69 -18.21
C LYS A 257 -10.39 -10.51 -17.76
N LYS A 258 -10.01 -9.37 -18.28
CA LYS A 258 -10.76 -8.12 -18.15
C LYS A 258 -12.11 -8.21 -18.85
#